data_92194187986ade9d601b805430dfae96
#
_entry.id   92194187986ade9d601b805430dfae96
#
_cell.length_a   1.000
_cell.length_b   1.000
_cell.length_c   1.000
_cell.angle_alpha   90.00
_cell.angle_beta   90.00
_cell.angle_gamma   90.00
#
_symmetry.space_group_name_H-M   'P 1'
#
loop_
_entity.id
_entity.type
_entity.pdbx_description
1 polymer ?
#
loop_
_entity_poly.entity_id
_entity_poly.type
_entity_poly.pdbx_seq_one_letter_code
_entity_poly.pdbx_strand_id
1 'polypeptide(L)'
;KNNKLEDIYSIRTCLDVESNSRSKSKIWHLHGDIDRAKSISLGLNHYCGTIGKMDGYFKGTYEYTLNGKKVKLDALSKKLRGEVQHDGISWIELFFTTNIHIVGLSLDYSETDLWWLLNRRARPLNFNTNDIINEIIYYDTEIDETKASDKKQLLEAFNVKYIHIPIDNEKWDKAYMRIFDMIEHSKKSK
;
A
#
# COMPACT_ATOMS: atom_id res chain seq x y z
N LYS A 1 -1.29 -22.66 2.66
CA LYS A 1 -2.36 -23.62 2.30
C LYS A 1 -3.31 -22.96 1.33
N ASN A 2 -3.26 -23.39 0.07
CA ASN A 2 -4.27 -23.32 -0.99
C ASN A 2 -5.41 -22.31 -0.85
N ASN A 3 -5.13 -21.02 -0.90
CA ASN A 3 -6.08 -20.10 -1.46
C ASN A 3 -6.01 -20.31 -2.98
N LYS A 4 -7.03 -20.96 -3.55
CA LYS A 4 -7.22 -21.01 -4.99
C LYS A 4 -7.08 -19.61 -5.50
N LEU A 5 -6.11 -19.41 -6.35
CA LEU A 5 -5.71 -18.17 -6.97
C LEU A 5 -6.95 -17.40 -7.45
N GLU A 6 -7.26 -16.33 -6.78
CA GLU A 6 -7.90 -15.24 -7.46
C GLU A 6 -6.98 -14.84 -8.61
N ASP A 7 -7.56 -14.30 -9.66
CA ASP A 7 -6.81 -13.90 -10.83
C ASP A 7 -5.68 -12.89 -10.48
N ILE A 8 -4.90 -12.53 -11.47
CA ILE A 8 -3.78 -11.60 -11.41
C ILE A 8 -4.07 -10.30 -10.62
N TYR A 9 -5.31 -9.89 -10.48
CA TYR A 9 -5.72 -8.64 -9.82
C TYR A 9 -6.26 -8.83 -8.40
N SER A 10 -5.86 -9.87 -7.71
CA SER A 10 -6.32 -10.09 -6.34
C SER A 10 -5.78 -9.03 -5.37
N ILE A 11 -6.69 -8.32 -4.71
CA ILE A 11 -6.37 -7.35 -3.67
C ILE A 11 -6.32 -7.96 -2.27
N ARG A 12 -6.51 -9.28 -2.14
CA ARG A 12 -6.66 -10.00 -0.86
C ARG A 12 -5.60 -11.07 -0.61
N THR A 13 -4.88 -11.48 -1.65
CA THR A 13 -3.91 -12.57 -1.52
C THR A 13 -2.71 -12.12 -0.70
N CYS A 14 -2.47 -12.79 0.40
CA CYS A 14 -1.34 -12.56 1.29
C CYS A 14 -0.74 -13.87 1.78
N LEU A 15 0.48 -13.80 2.27
CA LEU A 15 1.15 -14.86 3.01
C LEU A 15 1.10 -14.52 4.50
N ASP A 16 0.65 -15.47 5.31
CA ASP A 16 0.76 -15.36 6.76
C ASP A 16 2.14 -15.85 7.18
N VAL A 17 2.87 -15.00 7.92
CA VAL A 17 4.20 -15.29 8.43
C VAL A 17 4.15 -15.28 9.95
N GLU A 18 4.57 -16.37 10.57
CA GLU A 18 4.75 -16.46 12.01
C GLU A 18 6.22 -16.24 12.35
N SER A 19 6.48 -15.21 13.15
CA SER A 19 7.82 -14.98 13.71
C SER A 19 8.00 -15.81 14.99
N ASN A 20 9.25 -16.16 15.29
CA ASN A 20 9.62 -16.81 16.56
C ASN A 20 9.17 -16.03 17.81
N SER A 21 8.88 -14.76 17.68
CA SER A 21 8.35 -13.88 18.73
C SER A 21 6.83 -13.93 18.88
N ARG A 22 6.12 -14.89 18.28
CA ARG A 22 4.65 -15.00 18.24
C ARG A 22 3.90 -13.83 17.57
N SER A 23 4.61 -12.91 16.93
CA SER A 23 3.94 -11.89 16.11
C SER A 23 3.51 -12.48 14.78
N LYS A 24 2.23 -12.32 14.44
CA LYS A 24 1.70 -12.70 13.13
C LYS A 24 1.85 -11.50 12.20
N SER A 25 2.51 -11.71 11.08
CA SER A 25 2.66 -10.71 10.03
C SER A 25 2.05 -11.21 8.73
N LYS A 26 1.58 -10.29 7.91
CA LYS A 26 1.08 -10.59 6.58
C LYS A 26 1.96 -9.93 5.53
N ILE A 27 2.25 -10.66 4.47
CA ILE A 27 3.01 -10.15 3.31
C ILE A 27 2.09 -10.17 2.10
N TRP A 28 1.91 -9.02 1.45
CA TRP A 28 1.20 -8.88 0.19
C TRP A 28 2.19 -8.60 -0.94
N HIS A 29 2.12 -9.39 -1.99
CA HIS A 29 2.84 -9.15 -3.24
C HIS A 29 1.92 -8.38 -4.18
N LEU A 30 1.99 -7.04 -4.16
CA LEU A 30 1.06 -6.17 -4.88
C LEU A 30 1.07 -6.42 -6.39
N HIS A 31 2.25 -6.65 -6.95
CA HIS A 31 2.45 -6.87 -8.38
C HIS A 31 2.75 -8.33 -8.73
N GLY A 32 2.40 -9.24 -7.83
CA GLY A 32 2.51 -10.67 -8.06
C GLY A 32 3.74 -11.33 -7.44
N ASP A 33 3.87 -12.61 -7.69
CA ASP A 33 4.84 -13.50 -7.05
C ASP A 33 5.48 -14.39 -8.11
N ILE A 34 6.81 -14.51 -8.08
CA ILE A 34 7.58 -15.28 -9.06
C ILE A 34 7.23 -16.77 -9.05
N ASP A 35 6.86 -17.31 -7.90
CA ASP A 35 6.40 -18.69 -7.77
C ASP A 35 5.04 -18.92 -8.45
N ARG A 36 4.38 -17.83 -8.81
CA ARG A 36 3.09 -17.79 -9.47
C ARG A 36 3.12 -16.80 -10.64
N ALA A 37 3.87 -17.13 -11.68
CA ALA A 37 4.11 -16.23 -12.81
C ALA A 37 2.85 -15.61 -13.40
N LYS A 38 1.71 -16.32 -13.35
CA LYS A 38 0.40 -15.76 -13.79
C LYS A 38 -0.16 -14.65 -12.90
N SER A 39 0.39 -14.45 -11.72
CA SER A 39 -0.01 -13.35 -10.82
C SER A 39 0.76 -12.06 -11.08
N ILE A 40 1.81 -12.11 -11.90
CA ILE A 40 2.70 -10.96 -12.12
C ILE A 40 1.99 -9.92 -12.97
N SER A 41 1.87 -8.72 -12.43
CA SER A 41 1.35 -7.54 -13.11
C SER A 41 2.49 -6.74 -13.73
N LEU A 42 2.50 -6.66 -15.05
CA LEU A 42 3.48 -5.89 -15.80
C LEU A 42 2.80 -5.03 -16.87
N GLY A 43 3.15 -3.75 -16.88
CA GLY A 43 2.68 -2.81 -17.88
C GLY A 43 1.26 -2.27 -17.65
N LEU A 44 0.91 -1.28 -18.44
CA LEU A 44 -0.28 -0.43 -18.27
C LEU A 44 -1.59 -1.23 -18.18
N ASN A 45 -1.77 -2.23 -19.05
CA ASN A 45 -3.01 -3.01 -19.07
C ASN A 45 -3.26 -3.73 -17.75
N HIS A 46 -2.21 -4.28 -17.13
CA HIS A 46 -2.31 -4.95 -15.85
C HIS A 46 -2.59 -3.93 -14.72
N TYR A 47 -1.90 -2.80 -14.71
CA TYR A 47 -2.17 -1.73 -13.74
C TYR A 47 -3.60 -1.19 -13.85
N CYS A 48 -4.13 -1.00 -15.05
CA CYS A 48 -5.53 -0.62 -15.27
C CYS A 48 -6.49 -1.68 -14.71
N GLY A 49 -6.19 -2.96 -14.88
CA GLY A 49 -6.96 -4.07 -14.28
C GLY A 49 -6.96 -4.02 -12.75
N THR A 50 -5.79 -3.80 -12.14
CA THR A 50 -5.65 -3.63 -10.69
C THR A 50 -6.45 -2.42 -10.20
N ILE A 51 -6.32 -1.26 -10.85
CA ILE A 51 -7.09 -0.05 -10.52
C ILE A 51 -8.59 -0.31 -10.62
N GLY A 52 -9.04 -1.04 -11.65
CA GLY A 52 -10.45 -1.43 -11.79
C GLY A 52 -10.97 -2.25 -10.61
N LYS A 53 -10.16 -3.19 -10.09
CA LYS A 53 -10.50 -3.97 -8.89
C LYS A 53 -10.48 -3.11 -7.62
N MET A 54 -9.53 -2.21 -7.48
CA MET A 54 -9.48 -1.25 -6.37
C MET A 54 -10.72 -0.36 -6.35
N ASP A 55 -11.08 0.23 -7.49
CA ASP A 55 -12.28 1.07 -7.62
C ASP A 55 -13.56 0.27 -7.34
N GLY A 56 -13.62 -0.97 -7.83
CA GLY A 56 -14.69 -1.91 -7.50
C GLY A 56 -14.82 -2.16 -6.00
N TYR A 57 -13.69 -2.30 -5.28
CA TYR A 57 -13.72 -2.45 -3.83
C TYR A 57 -14.20 -1.18 -3.14
N PHE A 58 -13.78 0.00 -3.57
CA PHE A 58 -14.28 1.27 -3.05
C PHE A 58 -15.79 1.40 -3.20
N LYS A 59 -16.34 0.97 -4.35
CA LYS A 59 -17.76 1.07 -4.69
C LYS A 59 -18.60 -0.09 -4.14
N GLY A 60 -17.98 -1.16 -3.65
CA GLY A 60 -18.66 -2.38 -3.19
C GLY A 60 -19.17 -3.25 -4.34
N THR A 61 -18.50 -3.20 -5.49
CA THR A 61 -18.79 -4.10 -6.63
C THR A 61 -17.73 -5.20 -6.77
N TYR A 62 -16.74 -5.24 -5.90
CA TYR A 62 -15.70 -6.27 -5.93
C TYR A 62 -16.26 -7.61 -5.46
N GLU A 63 -16.12 -8.62 -6.30
CA GLU A 63 -16.52 -9.99 -6.05
C GLU A 63 -15.35 -10.94 -6.31
N TYR A 64 -15.33 -12.04 -5.56
CA TYR A 64 -14.39 -13.14 -5.77
C TYR A 64 -15.08 -14.49 -5.56
N THR A 65 -14.43 -15.55 -6.02
CA THR A 65 -14.97 -16.90 -5.85
C THR A 65 -14.25 -17.64 -4.73
N LEU A 66 -14.98 -18.07 -3.73
CA LEU A 66 -14.48 -18.91 -2.65
C LEU A 66 -15.26 -20.23 -2.63
N ASN A 67 -14.56 -21.36 -2.77
CA ASN A 67 -15.18 -22.69 -2.80
C ASN A 67 -16.36 -22.82 -3.79
N GLY A 68 -16.21 -22.22 -4.97
CA GLY A 68 -17.22 -22.21 -6.03
C GLY A 68 -18.39 -21.25 -5.82
N LYS A 69 -18.40 -20.50 -4.72
CA LYS A 69 -19.44 -19.48 -4.44
C LYS A 69 -18.87 -18.07 -4.66
N LYS A 70 -19.69 -17.20 -5.26
CA LYS A 70 -19.38 -15.78 -5.35
C LYS A 70 -19.54 -15.13 -3.98
N VAL A 71 -18.51 -14.40 -3.57
CA VAL A 71 -18.52 -13.61 -2.34
C VAL A 71 -18.27 -12.16 -2.73
N LYS A 72 -19.12 -11.27 -2.24
CA LYS A 72 -18.99 -9.82 -2.46
C LYS A 72 -18.45 -9.17 -1.19
N LEU A 73 -17.47 -8.28 -1.34
CA LEU A 73 -16.98 -7.49 -0.23
C LEU A 73 -17.83 -6.23 0.00
N ASP A 74 -17.94 -5.85 1.26
CA ASP A 74 -18.50 -4.56 1.61
C ASP A 74 -17.63 -3.43 1.02
N ALA A 75 -18.30 -2.35 0.61
CA ALA A 75 -17.63 -1.19 0.03
C ALA A 75 -16.61 -0.59 1.02
N LEU A 76 -15.36 -0.41 0.58
CA LEU A 76 -14.36 0.28 1.40
C LEU A 76 -14.83 1.67 1.81
N SER A 77 -15.56 2.36 0.92
CA SER A 77 -16.17 3.65 1.24
C SER A 77 -17.12 3.61 2.44
N LYS A 78 -17.87 2.52 2.64
CA LYS A 78 -18.72 2.33 3.82
C LYS A 78 -17.91 2.05 5.08
N LYS A 79 -16.85 1.24 4.96
CA LYS A 79 -15.92 0.95 6.05
C LYS A 79 -15.25 2.24 6.55
N LEU A 80 -14.76 3.06 5.62
CA LEU A 80 -14.11 4.35 5.96
C LEU A 80 -15.07 5.37 6.58
N ARG A 81 -16.39 5.25 6.36
CA ARG A 81 -17.41 6.06 7.05
C ARG A 81 -17.89 5.45 8.38
N GLY A 82 -17.35 4.32 8.80
CA GLY A 82 -17.79 3.63 10.00
C GLY A 82 -19.16 2.94 9.88
N GLU A 83 -19.73 2.84 8.66
CA GLU A 83 -21.01 2.17 8.42
C GLU A 83 -20.91 0.63 8.50
N VAL A 84 -19.69 0.11 8.25
CA VAL A 84 -19.36 -1.30 8.28
C VAL A 84 -18.01 -1.47 8.96
N GLN A 85 -17.86 -2.55 9.73
CA GLN A 85 -16.62 -2.82 10.47
C GLN A 85 -15.46 -3.15 9.54
N HIS A 86 -14.25 -2.72 9.91
CA HIS A 86 -13.01 -3.10 9.27
C HIS A 86 -12.69 -4.57 9.53
N ASP A 87 -12.28 -5.31 8.49
CA ASP A 87 -11.93 -6.73 8.57
C ASP A 87 -10.47 -7.03 8.17
N GLY A 88 -9.76 -6.03 7.64
CA GLY A 88 -8.36 -6.16 7.22
C GLY A 88 -8.13 -7.22 6.14
N ILE A 89 -9.15 -7.54 5.35
CA ILE A 89 -9.10 -8.59 4.33
C ILE A 89 -8.28 -8.18 3.10
N SER A 90 -8.09 -6.89 2.90
CA SER A 90 -7.37 -6.32 1.74
C SER A 90 -6.27 -5.39 2.19
N TRP A 91 -5.12 -5.46 1.50
CA TRP A 91 -4.04 -4.50 1.70
C TRP A 91 -4.48 -3.05 1.38
N ILE A 92 -5.47 -2.88 0.51
CA ILE A 92 -6.03 -1.55 0.18
C ILE A 92 -6.72 -0.95 1.40
N GLU A 93 -7.48 -1.74 2.15
CA GLU A 93 -8.09 -1.27 3.40
C GLU A 93 -7.02 -0.81 4.39
N LEU A 94 -5.95 -1.61 4.55
CA LEU A 94 -4.83 -1.25 5.42
C LEU A 94 -4.13 0.03 4.96
N PHE A 95 -4.08 0.28 3.66
CA PHE A 95 -3.50 1.51 3.12
C PHE A 95 -4.21 2.78 3.61
N PHE A 96 -5.48 2.69 3.96
CA PHE A 96 -6.27 3.81 4.49
C PHE A 96 -6.40 3.82 6.03
N THR A 97 -6.11 2.71 6.68
CA THR A 97 -6.42 2.54 8.11
C THR A 97 -5.19 2.33 8.99
N THR A 98 -4.03 2.05 8.40
CA THR A 98 -2.78 1.83 9.15
C THR A 98 -1.70 2.80 8.69
N ASN A 99 -0.74 3.12 9.56
CA ASN A 99 0.41 3.92 9.17
C ASN A 99 1.29 3.14 8.18
N ILE A 100 1.72 3.84 7.13
CA ILE A 100 2.50 3.27 6.03
C ILE A 100 3.88 3.89 6.01
N HIS A 101 4.91 3.04 5.95
CA HIS A 101 6.27 3.45 5.70
C HIS A 101 6.70 2.92 4.32
N ILE A 102 6.98 3.82 3.39
CA ILE A 102 7.45 3.48 2.05
C ILE A 102 8.97 3.56 2.05
N VAL A 103 9.61 2.42 1.88
CA VAL A 103 11.08 2.27 1.96
C VAL A 103 11.58 1.50 0.75
N GLY A 104 12.62 2.00 0.09
CA GLY A 104 13.27 1.30 -1.03
C GLY A 104 12.43 1.23 -2.32
N LEU A 105 11.35 1.97 -2.40
CA LEU A 105 10.51 2.08 -3.59
C LEU A 105 10.70 3.47 -4.21
N SER A 106 11.11 3.51 -5.49
CA SER A 106 11.32 4.78 -6.18
C SER A 106 10.04 5.59 -6.40
N LEU A 107 8.87 4.95 -6.37
CA LEU A 107 7.60 5.54 -6.79
C LEU A 107 7.73 6.24 -8.14
N ASP A 108 8.24 5.49 -9.13
CA ASP A 108 8.29 5.98 -10.50
C ASP A 108 6.87 6.20 -11.04
N TYR A 109 6.73 7.03 -12.07
CA TYR A 109 5.43 7.29 -12.71
C TYR A 109 4.77 6.01 -13.29
N SER A 110 5.55 4.96 -13.51
CA SER A 110 5.05 3.65 -13.92
C SER A 110 4.22 2.94 -12.85
N GLU A 111 4.39 3.29 -11.57
CA GLU A 111 3.61 2.75 -10.45
C GLU A 111 2.20 3.37 -10.37
N THR A 112 1.48 3.29 -11.47
CA THR A 112 0.21 4.02 -11.68
C THR A 112 -0.88 3.64 -10.69
N ASP A 113 -0.91 2.42 -10.21
CA ASP A 113 -1.87 1.92 -9.21
C ASP A 113 -1.59 2.51 -7.81
N LEU A 114 -0.33 2.63 -7.41
CA LEU A 114 0.04 3.29 -6.16
C LEU A 114 -0.22 4.80 -6.22
N TRP A 115 0.09 5.45 -7.34
CA TRP A 115 -0.27 6.85 -7.56
C TRP A 115 -1.77 7.08 -7.54
N TRP A 116 -2.55 6.16 -8.10
CA TRP A 116 -4.00 6.21 -8.02
C TRP A 116 -4.51 6.15 -6.58
N LEU A 117 -3.93 5.27 -5.73
CA LEU A 117 -4.29 5.17 -4.31
C LEU A 117 -3.93 6.43 -3.53
N LEU A 118 -2.73 6.97 -3.72
CA LEU A 118 -2.30 8.22 -3.08
C LEU A 118 -3.23 9.36 -3.47
N ASN A 119 -3.54 9.50 -4.76
CA ASN A 119 -4.47 10.50 -5.26
C ASN A 119 -5.88 10.30 -4.69
N ARG A 120 -6.34 9.05 -4.60
CA ARG A 120 -7.66 8.74 -4.04
C ARG A 120 -7.75 9.09 -2.57
N ARG A 121 -6.68 8.88 -1.81
CA ARG A 121 -6.58 9.23 -0.39
C ARG A 121 -6.52 10.74 -0.16
N ALA A 122 -5.83 11.48 -1.01
CA ALA A 122 -5.65 12.92 -0.89
C ALA A 122 -6.90 13.73 -1.29
N ARG A 123 -7.76 13.16 -2.14
CA ARG A 123 -9.02 13.83 -2.49
C ARG A 123 -9.92 13.86 -1.27
N PRO A 124 -10.57 15.01 -0.98
CA PRO A 124 -11.65 15.01 -0.02
C PRO A 124 -12.70 14.02 -0.53
N LEU A 125 -12.66 12.85 0.03
CA LEU A 125 -13.78 11.95 -0.06
C LEU A 125 -14.90 12.73 0.65
N ASN A 126 -16.15 12.63 0.18
CA ASN A 126 -17.32 13.17 0.91
C ASN A 126 -17.52 12.43 2.26
N PHE A 127 -16.40 12.02 2.84
CA PHE A 127 -16.26 11.48 4.19
C PHE A 127 -15.96 12.68 5.08
N ASN A 128 -16.54 12.72 6.24
CA ASN A 128 -16.06 13.61 7.28
C ASN A 128 -14.56 13.38 7.39
N THR A 129 -13.76 14.36 7.00
CA THR A 129 -12.30 14.28 6.82
C THR A 129 -11.52 13.91 8.08
N ASN A 130 -12.19 13.64 9.18
CA ASN A 130 -11.63 13.20 10.45
C ASN A 130 -11.33 11.69 10.50
N ASP A 131 -11.71 10.90 9.48
CA ASP A 131 -11.70 9.45 9.58
C ASP A 131 -10.45 8.78 8.98
N ILE A 132 -9.65 9.48 8.16
CA ILE A 132 -8.37 8.96 7.68
C ILE A 132 -7.26 9.53 8.58
N ILE A 133 -6.99 8.86 9.68
CA ILE A 133 -6.04 9.28 10.71
C ILE A 133 -4.63 8.73 10.43
N ASN A 134 -4.48 7.83 9.46
CA ASN A 134 -3.20 7.19 9.19
C ASN A 134 -2.19 8.13 8.53
N GLU A 135 -0.93 7.96 8.89
CA GLU A 135 0.19 8.63 8.25
C GLU A 135 0.79 7.76 7.15
N ILE A 136 1.16 8.38 6.03
CA ILE A 136 2.04 7.77 5.03
C ILE A 136 3.35 8.53 5.04
N ILE A 137 4.46 7.82 5.21
CA ILE A 137 5.80 8.38 5.29
C ILE A 137 6.64 7.76 4.17
N TYR A 138 7.21 8.59 3.33
CA TYR A 138 8.13 8.18 2.26
C TYR A 138 9.55 8.55 2.66
N TYR A 139 10.46 7.57 2.60
CA TYR A 139 11.88 7.73 2.87
C TYR A 139 12.64 7.76 1.55
N ASP A 140 13.20 8.92 1.22
CA ASP A 140 13.95 9.12 -0.01
C ASP A 140 15.44 9.08 0.25
N THR A 141 16.12 8.33 -0.59
CA THR A 141 17.59 8.19 -0.57
C THR A 141 18.23 8.83 -1.81
N GLU A 142 17.46 9.62 -2.58
CA GLU A 142 17.94 10.29 -3.80
C GLU A 142 19.06 11.29 -3.47
N ILE A 143 20.13 11.25 -4.24
CA ILE A 143 21.29 12.13 -4.08
C ILE A 143 21.08 13.45 -4.85
N ASP A 144 20.38 13.39 -5.98
CA ASP A 144 20.09 14.58 -6.79
C ASP A 144 19.03 15.44 -6.06
N GLU A 145 19.47 16.58 -5.53
CA GLU A 145 18.62 17.50 -4.77
C GLU A 145 17.42 18.04 -5.58
N THR A 146 17.59 18.21 -6.90
CA THR A 146 16.49 18.69 -7.76
C THR A 146 15.40 17.63 -7.85
N LYS A 147 15.75 16.39 -8.13
CA LYS A 147 14.80 15.28 -8.19
C LYS A 147 14.15 15.03 -6.83
N ALA A 148 14.91 15.09 -5.76
CA ALA A 148 14.41 14.97 -4.40
C ALA A 148 13.38 16.07 -4.08
N SER A 149 13.65 17.33 -4.49
CA SER A 149 12.75 18.46 -4.30
C SER A 149 11.43 18.30 -5.07
N ASP A 150 11.49 17.92 -6.33
CA ASP A 150 10.29 17.75 -7.17
C ASP A 150 9.41 16.60 -6.63
N LYS A 151 10.03 15.49 -6.28
CA LYS A 151 9.35 14.35 -5.66
C LYS A 151 8.70 14.73 -4.32
N LYS A 152 9.41 15.48 -3.49
CA LYS A 152 8.89 15.98 -2.23
C LYS A 152 7.62 16.79 -2.43
N GLN A 153 7.64 17.79 -3.32
CA GLN A 153 6.47 18.64 -3.59
C GLN A 153 5.27 17.81 -4.03
N LEU A 154 5.50 16.83 -4.92
CA LEU A 154 4.44 15.96 -5.41
C LEU A 154 3.85 15.09 -4.29
N LEU A 155 4.67 14.46 -3.47
CA LEU A 155 4.24 13.58 -2.39
C LEU A 155 3.52 14.36 -1.28
N GLU A 156 4.02 15.54 -0.92
CA GLU A 156 3.38 16.43 0.06
C GLU A 156 1.98 16.89 -0.42
N ALA A 157 1.81 17.13 -1.73
CA ALA A 157 0.49 17.42 -2.31
C ALA A 157 -0.51 16.26 -2.17
N PHE A 158 -0.03 15.03 -1.99
CA PHE A 158 -0.85 13.85 -1.69
C PHE A 158 -0.92 13.53 -0.18
N ASN A 159 -0.56 14.46 0.69
CA ASN A 159 -0.53 14.27 2.15
C ASN A 159 0.38 13.09 2.57
N VAL A 160 1.51 12.93 1.89
CA VAL A 160 2.58 12.00 2.25
C VAL A 160 3.69 12.77 2.91
N LYS A 161 4.09 12.39 4.11
CA LYS A 161 5.24 12.95 4.80
C LYS A 161 6.52 12.48 4.11
N TYR A 162 7.32 13.42 3.65
CA TYR A 162 8.58 13.13 2.97
C TYR A 162 9.76 13.29 3.93
N ILE A 163 10.61 12.27 4.00
CA ILE A 163 11.86 12.28 4.79
C ILE A 163 13.01 11.98 3.85
N HIS A 164 13.93 12.94 3.72
CA HIS A 164 15.13 12.81 2.89
C HIS A 164 16.30 12.29 3.73
N ILE A 165 16.89 11.18 3.30
CA ILE A 165 18.07 10.56 3.92
C ILE A 165 19.04 10.24 2.77
N PRO A 166 19.75 11.23 2.23
CA PRO A 166 20.61 11.04 1.08
C PRO A 166 21.74 10.06 1.41
N ILE A 167 22.10 9.25 0.41
CA ILE A 167 23.24 8.34 0.50
C ILE A 167 24.47 9.10 0.05
N ASP A 168 25.04 9.85 0.97
CA ASP A 168 26.25 10.64 0.71
C ASP A 168 27.49 9.81 1.08
N ASN A 169 28.19 9.30 0.08
CA ASN A 169 29.42 8.50 0.23
C ASN A 169 29.33 7.27 1.20
N GLU A 170 28.15 6.97 1.69
CA GLU A 170 27.89 5.84 2.57
C GLU A 170 27.42 4.62 1.77
N LYS A 171 27.57 3.44 2.38
CA LYS A 171 26.95 2.22 1.85
C LYS A 171 25.44 2.27 2.06
N TRP A 172 24.70 1.73 1.10
CA TRP A 172 23.21 1.63 1.12
C TRP A 172 22.69 1.04 2.42
N ASP A 173 23.38 0.04 2.97
CA ASP A 173 23.00 -0.62 4.21
C ASP A 173 22.89 0.34 5.39
N LYS A 174 23.79 1.30 5.52
CA LYS A 174 23.76 2.28 6.60
C LYS A 174 22.57 3.23 6.51
N ALA A 175 22.23 3.70 5.30
CA ALA A 175 21.07 4.55 5.10
C ALA A 175 19.77 3.80 5.47
N TYR A 176 19.63 2.56 5.03
CA TYR A 176 18.48 1.73 5.40
C TYR A 176 18.42 1.41 6.90
N MET A 177 19.54 1.15 7.55
CA MET A 177 19.57 0.98 9.01
C MET A 177 19.04 2.22 9.73
N ARG A 178 19.46 3.42 9.33
CA ARG A 178 18.92 4.68 9.89
C ARG A 178 17.40 4.78 9.70
N ILE A 179 16.89 4.43 8.52
CA ILE A 179 15.45 4.42 8.25
C ILE A 179 14.73 3.46 9.22
N PHE A 180 15.22 2.24 9.37
CA PHE A 180 14.59 1.25 10.26
C PHE A 180 14.64 1.68 11.73
N ASP A 181 15.75 2.27 12.18
CA ASP A 181 15.85 2.83 13.53
C ASP A 181 14.79 3.93 13.76
N MET A 182 14.59 4.82 12.78
CA MET A 182 13.55 5.86 12.85
C MET A 182 12.14 5.25 12.93
N ILE A 183 11.87 4.20 12.17
CA ILE A 183 10.57 3.50 12.18
C ILE A 183 10.34 2.84 13.55
N GLU A 184 11.35 2.20 14.12
CA GLU A 184 11.24 1.57 15.43
C GLU A 184 11.01 2.58 16.56
N HIS A 185 11.71 3.72 16.53
CA HIS A 185 11.51 4.78 17.51
C HIS A 185 10.12 5.39 17.43
N SER A 186 9.56 5.54 16.22
CA SER A 186 8.21 6.05 16.04
C SER A 186 7.12 5.15 16.63
N LYS A 187 7.36 3.84 16.74
CA LYS A 187 6.44 2.88 17.37
C LYS A 187 6.45 2.96 18.90
N LYS A 188 7.56 3.35 19.50
CA LYS A 188 7.71 3.43 20.97
C LYS A 188 7.14 4.72 21.56
N SER A 189 6.87 5.72 20.71
CA SER A 189 6.37 7.05 21.13
C SER A 189 4.83 7.16 21.07
N LYS A 190 4.15 6.10 20.74
CA LYS A 190 2.68 5.98 20.75
C LYS A 190 2.24 4.95 21.79
#